data_0d9e3941316bf55b373cd750ce0aa7a1
#
_entry.id   0d9e3941316bf55b373cd750ce0aa7a1
#
_cell.length_a   1.000
_cell.length_b   1.000
_cell.length_c   1.000
_cell.angle_alpha   90.00
_cell.angle_beta   90.00
_cell.angle_gamma   90.00
#
_symmetry.space_group_name_H-M   'P 1'
#
loop_
_entity.id
_entity.type
_entity.pdbx_description
1 polymer ?
#
loop_
_entity_poly.entity_id
_entity_poly.type
_entity_poly.pdbx_seq_one_letter_code
_entity_poly.pdbx_strand_id
1 'polypeptide(L)'
;MTINITPISNESFNLNETSSTTINLLNHFDDPLTTGKVANFNLEDNSLGSGEINIVLFDQTGEGAPIAVNNFASYVDGGSYNNSIIDRSFSTSQSKYILGGAYTVENLEVKRITPNAPIEDEFSSQRSNKAGTIAMYKLTDEANSARNRWVFNVGDNPDFDTRGGGLTVFGQVLSPEDLNTLNAIASLPVTNTSLPVINPVTSSQFSTLFSRLPVNDNTIANDFNFPYPSYPFTEDNQFVRFENITIDNVLEFTFTVESNTDPDVVSASFDNQGNLILDYGSSLKTPLYRFQNQDLPGTYLFVGEQERQSILSNFRNFKEEGLAFKTASQANGDTIKTGETDITIKATNLLGESAQQSFKVSVTGDVPENENQDQLIRFNRFQNRDIPGTYLYAAEEESRNIRQNYTNFIEEGIAFYTYGADANLGQDIYRFQNTSQPGTYLFVGEEEKNSILANYPQFVLEGVAFEVAV
;
A
#
# COMPACT_ATOMS: atom_id res chain seq x y z
N MET A 1 -16.05 -6.13 9.01
CA MET A 1 -17.02 -5.07 9.45
C MET A 1 -17.47 -4.33 8.21
N THR A 2 -18.66 -3.75 8.21
CA THR A 2 -19.21 -3.17 6.98
C THR A 2 -18.78 -1.71 6.84
N ILE A 3 -18.29 -1.33 5.66
CA ILE A 3 -17.98 0.06 5.33
C ILE A 3 -19.23 0.94 5.52
N ASN A 4 -19.08 2.06 6.21
CA ASN A 4 -20.15 3.03 6.41
C ASN A 4 -20.32 3.86 5.13
N ILE A 5 -21.58 4.11 4.74
CA ILE A 5 -21.90 4.83 3.52
C ILE A 5 -22.77 6.05 3.84
N THR A 6 -22.32 7.22 3.38
CA THR A 6 -23.12 8.45 3.27
C THR A 6 -23.47 8.66 1.80
N PRO A 7 -24.77 8.76 1.41
CA PRO A 7 -25.15 8.84 0.01
C PRO A 7 -24.48 10.00 -0.74
N ILE A 8 -24.01 9.73 -1.97
CA ILE A 8 -23.63 10.77 -2.92
C ILE A 8 -24.92 11.30 -3.56
N SER A 9 -25.09 12.63 -3.55
CA SER A 9 -26.24 13.27 -4.19
C SER A 9 -26.16 13.18 -5.72
N ASN A 10 -27.32 13.26 -6.38
CA ASN A 10 -27.34 13.47 -7.82
C ASN A 10 -26.80 14.87 -8.15
N GLU A 11 -26.02 14.96 -9.22
CA GLU A 11 -25.32 16.18 -9.63
C GLU A 11 -25.88 16.73 -10.95
N SER A 12 -25.83 18.04 -11.13
CA SER A 12 -26.29 18.70 -12.36
C SER A 12 -25.33 19.83 -12.73
N PHE A 13 -24.80 19.79 -13.94
CA PHE A 13 -23.79 20.70 -14.44
C PHE A 13 -24.20 21.39 -15.72
N ASN A 14 -23.61 22.57 -15.99
CA ASN A 14 -23.81 23.32 -17.20
C ASN A 14 -22.46 23.56 -17.88
N LEU A 15 -22.28 23.08 -19.12
CA LEU A 15 -21.07 23.24 -19.94
C LEU A 15 -20.65 24.71 -20.12
N ASN A 16 -21.60 25.65 -20.06
CA ASN A 16 -21.30 27.07 -20.16
C ASN A 16 -20.67 27.67 -18.91
N GLU A 17 -20.65 26.93 -17.79
CA GLU A 17 -20.13 27.39 -16.49
C GLU A 17 -18.85 26.67 -16.09
N THR A 18 -18.82 25.36 -16.24
CA THR A 18 -17.69 24.51 -15.84
C THR A 18 -17.51 23.34 -16.80
N SER A 19 -16.33 22.76 -16.82
CA SER A 19 -15.97 21.59 -17.65
C SER A 19 -15.73 20.34 -16.82
N SER A 20 -15.51 20.49 -15.50
CA SER A 20 -15.25 19.40 -14.56
C SER A 20 -15.65 19.79 -13.15
N THR A 21 -15.78 18.77 -12.28
CA THR A 21 -15.98 18.94 -10.84
C THR A 21 -15.30 17.82 -10.05
N THR A 22 -15.19 18.02 -8.74
CA THR A 22 -14.52 17.07 -7.83
C THR A 22 -15.42 16.79 -6.63
N ILE A 23 -15.55 15.50 -6.29
CA ILE A 23 -16.27 15.01 -5.11
C ILE A 23 -15.27 14.26 -4.22
N ASN A 24 -15.14 14.67 -2.96
CA ASN A 24 -14.31 13.94 -2.00
C ASN A 24 -15.06 12.69 -1.50
N LEU A 25 -14.60 11.51 -1.92
CA LEU A 25 -15.24 10.24 -1.60
C LEU A 25 -15.05 9.81 -0.13
N LEU A 26 -14.05 10.32 0.57
CA LEU A 26 -13.85 10.06 2.00
C LEU A 26 -14.95 10.69 2.88
N ASN A 27 -15.77 11.62 2.32
CA ASN A 27 -17.00 12.09 2.97
C ASN A 27 -18.18 11.13 2.78
N HIS A 28 -18.04 10.14 1.91
CA HIS A 28 -19.12 9.24 1.49
C HIS A 28 -18.87 7.78 1.81
N PHE A 29 -17.61 7.41 2.07
CA PHE A 29 -17.20 6.08 2.52
C PHE A 29 -16.28 6.24 3.73
N ASP A 30 -16.53 5.46 4.77
CA ASP A 30 -15.77 5.48 6.03
C ASP A 30 -15.52 4.04 6.47
N ASP A 31 -14.24 3.70 6.73
CA ASP A 31 -13.87 2.42 7.33
C ASP A 31 -13.97 2.54 8.86
N PRO A 32 -14.87 1.76 9.51
CA PRO A 32 -15.08 1.89 10.95
C PRO A 32 -13.87 1.43 11.79
N LEU A 33 -12.86 0.79 11.19
CA LEU A 33 -11.70 0.26 11.90
C LEU A 33 -10.47 1.16 11.80
N THR A 34 -10.21 1.77 10.63
CA THR A 34 -8.92 2.41 10.34
C THR A 34 -9.07 3.74 9.62
N THR A 35 -8.14 4.65 9.85
CA THR A 35 -7.96 5.87 9.04
C THR A 35 -6.84 5.73 8.00
N GLY A 36 -6.44 4.49 7.68
CA GLY A 36 -5.38 4.20 6.70
C GLY A 36 -3.98 4.10 7.30
N LYS A 37 -3.83 3.86 8.61
CA LYS A 37 -2.52 3.61 9.20
C LYS A 37 -2.05 2.19 8.97
N VAL A 38 -0.84 2.04 8.44
CA VAL A 38 -0.18 0.74 8.20
C VAL A 38 1.15 0.71 8.94
N ALA A 39 1.34 -0.27 9.82
CA ALA A 39 2.63 -0.55 10.45
C ALA A 39 3.43 -1.54 9.60
N ASN A 40 4.69 -1.20 9.30
CA ASN A 40 5.61 -2.03 8.52
C ASN A 40 6.69 -2.57 9.47
N PHE A 41 6.70 -3.89 9.66
CA PHE A 41 7.69 -4.60 10.45
C PHE A 41 8.77 -5.15 9.52
N ASN A 42 9.91 -4.50 9.44
CA ASN A 42 11.01 -4.87 8.55
C ASN A 42 11.94 -5.87 9.25
N LEU A 43 11.99 -7.10 8.73
CA LEU A 43 12.89 -8.14 9.22
C LEU A 43 14.33 -7.87 8.76
N GLU A 44 15.30 -8.13 9.63
CA GLU A 44 16.71 -8.12 9.24
C GLU A 44 17.01 -9.24 8.22
N ASP A 45 16.37 -10.40 8.39
CA ASP A 45 16.50 -11.53 7.45
C ASP A 45 15.39 -11.51 6.41
N ASN A 46 15.70 -11.00 5.23
CA ASN A 46 14.81 -10.92 4.08
C ASN A 46 14.45 -12.29 3.46
N SER A 47 15.06 -13.39 3.93
CA SER A 47 14.72 -14.75 3.46
C SER A 47 13.51 -15.34 4.17
N LEU A 48 13.04 -14.73 5.26
CA LEU A 48 11.84 -15.15 5.98
C LEU A 48 10.59 -14.55 5.32
N GLY A 49 9.90 -15.33 4.52
CA GLY A 49 8.71 -14.89 3.77
C GLY A 49 9.05 -13.81 2.75
N SER A 50 8.40 -12.65 2.85
CA SER A 50 8.71 -11.44 2.06
C SER A 50 9.81 -10.56 2.68
N GLY A 51 10.30 -10.88 3.88
CA GLY A 51 11.22 -10.02 4.64
C GLY A 51 10.52 -8.89 5.40
N GLU A 52 9.21 -8.77 5.29
CA GLU A 52 8.40 -7.76 5.97
C GLU A 52 7.05 -8.29 6.41
N ILE A 53 6.39 -7.59 7.32
CA ILE A 53 5.01 -7.83 7.74
C ILE A 53 4.30 -6.48 7.81
N ASN A 54 3.27 -6.30 6.99
CA ASN A 54 2.47 -5.09 6.92
C ASN A 54 1.14 -5.29 7.65
N ILE A 55 0.79 -4.38 8.54
CA ILE A 55 -0.36 -4.46 9.44
C ILE A 55 -1.24 -3.23 9.29
N VAL A 56 -2.48 -3.39 8.87
CA VAL A 56 -3.49 -2.33 8.98
C VAL A 56 -3.81 -2.14 10.47
N LEU A 57 -3.61 -0.92 10.98
CA LEU A 57 -3.89 -0.57 12.37
C LEU A 57 -5.35 -0.10 12.52
N PHE A 58 -6.01 -0.55 13.57
CA PHE A 58 -7.41 -0.26 13.85
C PHE A 58 -7.53 0.99 14.72
N ASP A 59 -7.18 2.13 14.18
CA ASP A 59 -7.06 3.41 14.91
C ASP A 59 -8.33 4.26 14.92
N GLN A 60 -9.41 3.81 14.24
CA GLN A 60 -10.67 4.55 14.19
C GLN A 60 -11.39 4.50 15.55
N THR A 61 -11.99 5.62 15.92
CA THR A 61 -12.77 5.73 17.16
C THR A 61 -14.10 4.99 17.01
N GLY A 62 -14.47 4.23 18.03
CA GLY A 62 -15.73 3.47 18.06
C GLY A 62 -15.52 1.98 17.84
N GLU A 63 -15.29 1.52 16.61
CA GLU A 63 -15.12 0.09 16.32
C GLU A 63 -13.65 -0.34 16.31
N GLY A 64 -12.70 0.58 16.20
CA GLY A 64 -11.27 0.34 16.28
C GLY A 64 -10.74 0.14 17.72
N ALA A 65 -9.44 0.28 17.90
CA ALA A 65 -8.73 0.19 19.17
C ALA A 65 -7.70 1.33 19.31
N PRO A 66 -8.12 2.61 19.25
CA PRO A 66 -7.23 3.77 19.17
C PRO A 66 -6.28 3.90 20.36
N ILE A 67 -6.66 3.47 21.58
CA ILE A 67 -5.77 3.52 22.75
C ILE A 67 -4.60 2.54 22.55
N ALA A 68 -4.89 1.32 22.10
CA ALA A 68 -3.87 0.30 21.81
C ALA A 68 -2.96 0.74 20.65
N VAL A 69 -3.53 1.28 19.57
CA VAL A 69 -2.77 1.81 18.44
C VAL A 69 -1.85 2.96 18.86
N ASN A 70 -2.36 3.95 19.62
CA ASN A 70 -1.57 5.09 20.09
C ASN A 70 -0.44 4.64 21.03
N ASN A 71 -0.71 3.66 21.90
CA ASN A 71 0.33 3.07 22.74
C ASN A 71 1.42 2.39 21.90
N PHE A 72 1.05 1.57 20.93
CA PHE A 72 2.00 0.92 20.00
C PHE A 72 2.82 1.98 19.22
N ALA A 73 2.15 2.96 18.64
CA ALA A 73 2.78 4.05 17.88
C ALA A 73 3.80 4.83 18.72
N SER A 74 3.54 5.05 20.02
CA SER A 74 4.48 5.74 20.90
C SER A 74 5.84 5.04 21.04
N TYR A 75 5.87 3.70 20.96
CA TYR A 75 7.13 2.92 20.96
C TYR A 75 7.81 2.92 19.59
N VAL A 76 7.02 2.93 18.51
CA VAL A 76 7.53 3.05 17.13
C VAL A 76 8.20 4.39 16.93
N ASP A 77 7.48 5.49 17.21
CA ASP A 77 7.96 6.87 17.05
C ASP A 77 9.20 7.16 17.91
N GLY A 78 9.25 6.57 19.10
CA GLY A 78 10.39 6.64 20.00
C GLY A 78 11.57 5.72 19.62
N GLY A 79 11.47 4.95 18.53
CA GLY A 79 12.50 3.98 18.11
C GLY A 79 12.71 2.81 19.08
N SER A 80 11.80 2.62 20.04
CA SER A 80 11.96 1.60 21.11
C SER A 80 11.88 0.18 20.57
N TYR A 81 11.25 -0.02 19.40
CA TYR A 81 11.15 -1.33 18.75
C TYR A 81 12.23 -1.58 17.68
N ASN A 82 13.15 -0.65 17.45
CA ASN A 82 14.30 -0.91 16.59
C ASN A 82 15.15 -2.04 17.18
N ASN A 83 15.58 -2.98 16.35
CA ASN A 83 16.28 -4.20 16.77
C ASN A 83 15.49 -5.08 17.74
N SER A 84 14.15 -4.94 17.77
CA SER A 84 13.31 -5.78 18.64
C SER A 84 13.24 -7.22 18.13
N ILE A 85 13.11 -8.16 19.06
CA ILE A 85 13.10 -9.60 18.74
C ILE A 85 11.73 -10.23 19.02
N ILE A 86 11.46 -11.31 18.29
CA ILE A 86 10.45 -12.29 18.68
C ILE A 86 11.02 -13.10 19.85
N ASP A 87 10.45 -12.94 21.04
CA ASP A 87 10.96 -13.58 22.26
C ASP A 87 10.28 -14.91 22.58
N ARG A 88 9.23 -15.28 21.84
CA ARG A 88 8.55 -16.58 21.95
C ARG A 88 7.81 -16.92 20.67
N SER A 89 7.94 -18.19 20.26
CA SER A 89 7.07 -18.82 19.26
C SER A 89 6.36 -20.02 19.87
N PHE A 90 5.03 -20.03 19.77
CA PHE A 90 4.20 -21.10 20.31
C PHE A 90 3.33 -21.70 19.21
N SER A 91 3.45 -23.01 19.02
CA SER A 91 2.70 -23.72 17.99
C SER A 91 2.24 -25.08 18.54
N THR A 92 0.92 -25.25 18.63
CA THR A 92 0.23 -26.51 18.97
C THR A 92 -0.97 -26.67 18.04
N SER A 93 -1.68 -27.77 18.15
CA SER A 93 -2.93 -28.00 17.40
C SER A 93 -4.07 -27.05 17.81
N GLN A 94 -3.97 -26.38 18.96
CA GLN A 94 -5.03 -25.54 19.53
C GLN A 94 -4.69 -24.05 19.57
N SER A 95 -3.40 -23.70 19.48
CA SER A 95 -2.96 -22.30 19.58
C SER A 95 -1.64 -22.12 18.83
N LYS A 96 -1.56 -21.05 18.01
CA LYS A 96 -0.36 -20.72 17.26
C LYS A 96 -0.15 -19.20 17.27
N TYR A 97 0.93 -18.73 17.92
CA TYR A 97 1.23 -17.31 18.04
C TYR A 97 2.72 -17.04 18.23
N ILE A 98 3.14 -15.81 17.96
CA ILE A 98 4.48 -15.30 18.25
C ILE A 98 4.39 -14.03 19.09
N LEU A 99 5.31 -13.85 20.05
CA LEU A 99 5.38 -12.70 20.96
C LEU A 99 6.59 -11.85 20.69
N GLY A 100 6.42 -10.53 20.78
CA GLY A 100 7.50 -9.55 20.69
C GLY A 100 7.22 -8.29 21.51
N GLY A 101 8.04 -7.25 21.27
CA GLY A 101 7.90 -5.96 21.93
C GLY A 101 8.42 -5.90 23.36
N ALA A 102 9.15 -6.93 23.83
CA ALA A 102 9.72 -6.94 25.16
C ALA A 102 11.23 -6.69 25.22
N TYR A 103 11.95 -7.08 24.18
CA TYR A 103 13.41 -7.06 24.16
C TYR A 103 13.94 -6.61 22.80
N THR A 104 15.12 -5.99 22.83
CA THR A 104 15.97 -5.69 21.66
C THR A 104 17.27 -6.45 21.77
N VAL A 105 17.95 -6.69 20.65
CA VAL A 105 19.29 -7.29 20.58
C VAL A 105 20.17 -6.46 19.69
N GLU A 106 21.36 -6.11 20.19
CA GLU A 106 22.39 -5.43 19.44
C GLU A 106 23.78 -5.85 19.98
N ASN A 107 24.68 -6.32 19.11
CA ASN A 107 26.00 -6.86 19.46
C ASN A 107 25.91 -7.96 20.53
N LEU A 108 24.95 -8.86 20.41
CA LEU A 108 24.60 -9.94 21.37
C LEU A 108 24.18 -9.44 22.77
N GLU A 109 23.96 -8.15 22.94
CA GLU A 109 23.40 -7.60 24.17
C GLU A 109 21.87 -7.60 24.10
N VAL A 110 21.23 -8.40 24.93
CA VAL A 110 19.76 -8.40 25.08
C VAL A 110 19.38 -7.30 26.07
N LYS A 111 18.55 -6.36 25.63
CA LYS A 111 18.07 -5.24 26.46
C LYS A 111 16.54 -5.32 26.58
N ARG A 112 16.03 -5.05 27.79
CA ARG A 112 14.59 -4.95 27.98
C ARG A 112 14.06 -3.61 27.48
N ILE A 113 12.99 -3.60 26.72
CA ILE A 113 12.28 -2.37 26.36
C ILE A 113 11.60 -1.82 27.61
N THR A 114 11.83 -0.53 27.91
CA THR A 114 11.19 0.15 29.07
C THR A 114 9.70 0.28 28.82
N PRO A 115 8.84 -0.33 29.65
CA PRO A 115 7.40 -0.22 29.44
C PRO A 115 6.85 1.12 29.93
N ASN A 116 5.96 1.73 29.17
CA ASN A 116 5.12 2.85 29.60
C ASN A 116 4.10 2.41 30.68
N ALA A 117 3.28 3.34 31.15
CA ALA A 117 2.12 3.01 32.00
C ALA A 117 1.20 2.01 31.30
N PRO A 118 0.46 1.18 32.05
CA PRO A 118 -0.51 0.28 31.44
C PRO A 118 -1.66 1.07 30.84
N ILE A 119 -2.30 0.48 29.82
CA ILE A 119 -3.41 1.09 29.08
C ILE A 119 -4.73 0.36 29.36
N GLU A 120 -5.84 1.03 29.13
CA GLU A 120 -7.18 0.44 29.14
C GLU A 120 -7.32 -0.58 28.00
N ASP A 121 -8.10 -1.63 28.28
CA ASP A 121 -8.44 -2.66 27.31
C ASP A 121 -9.56 -2.15 26.38
N GLU A 122 -9.38 -2.38 25.09
CA GLU A 122 -10.39 -2.13 24.06
C GLU A 122 -10.82 -3.44 23.38
N PHE A 123 -10.92 -4.52 24.17
CA PHE A 123 -11.36 -5.79 23.61
C PHE A 123 -12.77 -5.68 23.02
N SER A 124 -12.95 -6.28 21.84
CA SER A 124 -14.25 -6.43 21.19
C SER A 124 -14.37 -7.83 20.60
N SER A 125 -15.53 -8.47 20.82
CA SER A 125 -15.82 -9.77 20.18
C SER A 125 -15.89 -9.69 18.65
N GLN A 126 -16.06 -8.51 18.09
CA GLN A 126 -16.00 -8.27 16.64
C GLN A 126 -14.55 -8.29 16.11
N ARG A 127 -13.59 -8.03 17.00
CA ARG A 127 -12.15 -8.07 16.75
C ARG A 127 -11.51 -9.21 17.56
N SER A 128 -11.92 -10.46 17.26
CA SER A 128 -11.43 -11.67 17.91
C SER A 128 -9.97 -11.97 17.52
N ASN A 129 -9.25 -12.69 18.37
CA ASN A 129 -7.85 -13.10 18.19
C ASN A 129 -7.73 -14.23 17.14
N LYS A 130 -7.97 -13.90 15.86
CA LYS A 130 -7.91 -14.81 14.70
C LYS A 130 -6.55 -14.74 14.01
N ALA A 131 -6.28 -15.75 13.19
CA ALA A 131 -5.08 -15.80 12.36
C ALA A 131 -4.88 -14.49 11.57
N GLY A 132 -3.66 -13.95 11.57
CA GLY A 132 -3.29 -12.70 10.92
C GLY A 132 -3.54 -11.43 11.75
N THR A 133 -4.11 -11.53 12.96
CA THR A 133 -4.30 -10.33 13.81
C THR A 133 -3.10 -10.09 14.73
N ILE A 134 -2.91 -8.82 15.11
CA ILE A 134 -1.99 -8.40 16.18
C ILE A 134 -2.79 -7.87 17.37
N ALA A 135 -2.40 -8.28 18.60
CA ALA A 135 -3.06 -7.86 19.81
C ALA A 135 -2.07 -7.40 20.89
N MET A 136 -2.52 -6.54 21.81
CA MET A 136 -1.74 -6.15 22.98
C MET A 136 -1.66 -7.33 23.96
N TYR A 137 -0.43 -7.78 24.27
CA TYR A 137 -0.21 -8.91 25.16
C TYR A 137 -0.07 -8.48 26.62
N LYS A 138 -0.79 -9.16 27.51
CA LYS A 138 -0.76 -8.95 28.96
C LYS A 138 0.15 -9.99 29.63
N LEU A 139 1.06 -9.55 30.49
CA LEU A 139 1.91 -10.45 31.28
C LEU A 139 1.13 -11.15 32.41
N THR A 140 0.14 -10.46 32.96
CA THR A 140 -0.78 -10.94 33.99
C THR A 140 -2.18 -11.11 33.40
N ASP A 141 -3.02 -11.92 34.01
CA ASP A 141 -4.42 -12.07 33.60
C ASP A 141 -5.33 -10.95 34.18
N GLU A 142 -4.74 -9.79 34.46
CA GLU A 142 -5.42 -8.60 34.93
C GLU A 142 -5.89 -7.74 33.77
N ALA A 143 -7.10 -7.20 33.87
CA ALA A 143 -7.61 -6.20 32.94
C ALA A 143 -6.77 -4.92 33.02
N ASN A 144 -6.71 -4.19 31.90
CA ASN A 144 -6.00 -2.90 31.79
C ASN A 144 -4.51 -2.97 32.19
N SER A 145 -3.85 -4.11 31.89
CA SER A 145 -2.44 -4.34 32.25
C SER A 145 -1.49 -4.35 31.05
N ALA A 146 -2.00 -4.20 29.85
CA ALA A 146 -1.20 -4.15 28.63
C ALA A 146 -0.24 -2.94 28.61
N ARG A 147 0.98 -3.12 28.03
CA ARG A 147 2.02 -2.08 27.98
C ARG A 147 2.71 -2.06 26.61
N ASN A 148 3.90 -2.66 26.50
CA ASN A 148 4.77 -2.67 25.32
C ASN A 148 4.72 -3.99 24.53
N ARG A 149 4.24 -5.09 25.11
CA ARG A 149 4.26 -6.39 24.43
C ARG A 149 3.06 -6.55 23.51
N TRP A 150 3.32 -7.16 22.38
CA TRP A 150 2.31 -7.54 21.41
C TRP A 150 2.43 -9.02 21.03
N VAL A 151 1.34 -9.57 20.52
CA VAL A 151 1.24 -10.94 20.01
C VAL A 151 0.70 -10.92 18.59
N PHE A 152 1.36 -11.61 17.67
CA PHE A 152 0.77 -11.98 16.39
C PHE A 152 0.07 -13.31 16.52
N ASN A 153 -1.20 -13.35 16.16
CA ASN A 153 -1.99 -14.56 16.07
C ASN A 153 -1.68 -15.23 14.72
N VAL A 154 -0.85 -16.27 14.72
CA VAL A 154 -0.51 -17.05 13.51
C VAL A 154 -1.60 -18.09 13.20
N GLY A 155 -2.36 -18.48 14.17
CA GLY A 155 -3.60 -19.26 14.08
C GLY A 155 -4.69 -18.62 14.93
N ASP A 156 -5.88 -19.19 14.92
CA ASP A 156 -6.96 -18.75 15.79
C ASP A 156 -6.64 -19.09 17.24
N ASN A 157 -6.76 -18.10 18.12
CA ASN A 157 -6.46 -18.22 19.55
C ASN A 157 -7.64 -17.75 20.41
N PRO A 158 -8.78 -18.47 20.43
CA PRO A 158 -10.00 -18.04 21.11
C PRO A 158 -9.82 -17.86 22.63
N ASP A 159 -8.85 -18.52 23.25
CA ASP A 159 -8.53 -18.34 24.67
C ASP A 159 -8.05 -16.90 24.97
N PHE A 160 -7.49 -16.21 23.98
CA PHE A 160 -7.07 -14.81 24.11
C PHE A 160 -8.25 -13.84 24.14
N ASP A 161 -9.42 -14.24 23.67
CA ASP A 161 -10.65 -13.44 23.75
C ASP A 161 -11.25 -13.38 25.17
N THR A 162 -10.80 -14.26 26.07
CA THR A 162 -11.29 -14.32 27.45
C THR A 162 -10.23 -13.99 28.50
N ARG A 163 -8.95 -14.15 28.16
CA ARG A 163 -7.82 -13.97 29.06
C ARG A 163 -7.74 -12.54 29.59
N GLY A 164 -7.85 -12.35 30.91
CA GLY A 164 -7.77 -11.04 31.57
C GLY A 164 -8.77 -10.01 31.03
N GLY A 165 -9.97 -10.44 30.63
CA GLY A 165 -10.98 -9.61 29.99
C GLY A 165 -10.84 -9.50 28.44
N GLY A 166 -9.98 -10.34 27.85
CA GLY A 166 -9.68 -10.36 26.41
C GLY A 166 -8.44 -9.55 26.03
N LEU A 167 -7.62 -10.07 25.10
CA LEU A 167 -6.53 -9.31 24.52
C LEU A 167 -7.07 -8.40 23.42
N THR A 168 -6.73 -7.13 23.49
CA THR A 168 -7.18 -6.13 22.52
C THR A 168 -6.49 -6.32 21.19
N VAL A 169 -7.22 -6.81 20.18
CA VAL A 169 -6.76 -6.81 18.78
C VAL A 169 -6.80 -5.37 18.28
N PHE A 170 -5.65 -4.88 17.75
CA PHE A 170 -5.49 -3.50 17.30
C PHE A 170 -4.99 -3.39 15.85
N GLY A 171 -4.89 -4.52 15.14
CA GLY A 171 -4.53 -4.55 13.72
C GLY A 171 -4.63 -5.94 13.12
N GLN A 172 -4.47 -6.00 11.80
CA GLN A 172 -4.50 -7.22 11.01
C GLN A 172 -3.53 -7.12 9.84
N VAL A 173 -2.93 -8.24 9.42
CA VAL A 173 -2.09 -8.31 8.23
C VAL A 173 -2.80 -7.74 7.00
N LEU A 174 -2.05 -6.95 6.23
CA LEU A 174 -2.54 -6.30 5.01
C LEU A 174 -2.75 -7.33 3.88
N SER A 175 -1.96 -8.39 3.85
CA SER A 175 -1.94 -9.34 2.73
C SER A 175 -1.76 -10.80 3.18
N PRO A 176 -2.07 -11.79 2.32
CA PRO A 176 -1.70 -13.19 2.54
C PRO A 176 -0.19 -13.42 2.62
N GLU A 177 0.62 -12.62 1.95
CA GLU A 177 2.08 -12.68 1.99
C GLU A 177 2.61 -12.34 3.38
N ASP A 178 2.02 -11.33 4.05
CA ASP A 178 2.34 -11.00 5.44
C ASP A 178 2.02 -12.16 6.40
N LEU A 179 0.87 -12.83 6.18
CA LEU A 179 0.53 -14.04 6.93
C LEU A 179 1.50 -15.19 6.66
N ASN A 180 1.98 -15.33 5.42
CA ASN A 180 3.00 -16.33 5.07
C ASN A 180 4.33 -16.03 5.78
N THR A 181 4.73 -14.76 5.91
CA THR A 181 5.91 -14.35 6.69
C THR A 181 5.76 -14.71 8.17
N LEU A 182 4.59 -14.44 8.78
CA LEU A 182 4.28 -14.88 10.15
C LEU A 182 4.36 -16.41 10.31
N ASN A 183 3.88 -17.17 9.32
CA ASN A 183 3.96 -18.63 9.31
C ASN A 183 5.40 -19.13 9.15
N ALA A 184 6.24 -18.47 8.34
CA ALA A 184 7.66 -18.79 8.20
C ALA A 184 8.38 -18.63 9.54
N ILE A 185 8.19 -17.49 10.22
CA ILE A 185 8.74 -17.24 11.57
C ILE A 185 8.27 -18.28 12.57
N ALA A 186 6.96 -18.59 12.61
CA ALA A 186 6.39 -19.55 13.55
C ALA A 186 6.81 -21.02 13.28
N SER A 187 7.42 -21.28 12.15
CA SER A 187 7.94 -22.59 11.73
C SER A 187 9.43 -22.80 12.03
N LEU A 188 10.12 -21.74 12.46
CA LEU A 188 11.53 -21.81 12.85
C LEU A 188 11.73 -22.72 14.06
N PRO A 189 12.93 -23.34 14.19
CA PRO A 189 13.31 -24.05 15.40
C PRO A 189 13.21 -23.14 16.64
N VAL A 190 12.84 -23.72 17.77
CA VAL A 190 12.75 -23.00 19.03
C VAL A 190 13.64 -23.63 20.11
N THR A 191 14.23 -22.78 20.95
CA THR A 191 15.06 -23.21 22.07
C THR A 191 14.56 -22.64 23.40
N ASN A 192 14.87 -23.33 24.50
CA ASN A 192 14.74 -22.76 25.83
C ASN A 192 16.15 -22.39 26.32
N THR A 193 16.36 -21.14 26.59
CA THR A 193 17.70 -20.64 26.97
C THR A 193 17.61 -19.53 28.01
N SER A 194 18.62 -19.44 28.86
CA SER A 194 18.76 -18.33 29.81
C SER A 194 19.80 -17.34 29.28
N LEU A 195 19.38 -16.13 29.00
CA LEU A 195 20.24 -15.08 28.52
C LEU A 195 20.40 -13.97 29.56
N PRO A 196 21.58 -13.33 29.64
CA PRO A 196 21.75 -12.12 30.42
C PRO A 196 20.97 -10.98 29.74
N VAL A 197 20.13 -10.29 30.52
CA VAL A 197 19.30 -9.17 30.03
C VAL A 197 19.68 -7.91 30.80
N ILE A 198 19.91 -6.82 30.09
CA ILE A 198 20.22 -5.52 30.65
C ILE A 198 18.92 -4.75 30.91
N ASN A 199 18.78 -4.22 32.13
CA ASN A 199 17.74 -3.25 32.45
C ASN A 199 18.24 -1.86 32.00
N PRO A 200 17.59 -1.21 31.03
CA PRO A 200 18.06 0.06 30.47
C PRO A 200 17.99 1.23 31.46
N VAL A 201 17.16 1.14 32.50
CA VAL A 201 17.01 2.19 33.52
C VAL A 201 18.09 2.14 34.57
N THR A 202 18.43 0.92 35.04
CA THR A 202 19.38 0.72 36.16
C THR A 202 20.75 0.22 35.71
N SER A 203 20.89 -0.10 34.41
CA SER A 203 22.08 -0.76 33.84
C SER A 203 22.45 -2.08 34.53
N SER A 204 21.55 -2.63 35.36
CA SER A 204 21.76 -3.92 36.01
C SER A 204 21.47 -5.06 35.04
N GLN A 205 22.27 -6.11 35.14
CA GLN A 205 22.09 -7.34 34.36
C GLN A 205 21.42 -8.40 35.22
N PHE A 206 20.44 -9.11 34.66
CA PHE A 206 19.76 -10.25 35.30
C PHE A 206 19.58 -11.38 34.30
N SER A 207 19.53 -12.60 34.77
CA SER A 207 19.28 -13.76 33.91
C SER A 207 17.78 -13.92 33.66
N THR A 208 17.40 -14.04 32.39
CA THR A 208 16.01 -14.30 31.98
C THR A 208 15.93 -15.61 31.20
N LEU A 209 15.00 -16.46 31.62
CA LEU A 209 14.69 -17.69 30.90
C LEU A 209 13.73 -17.36 29.72
N PHE A 210 14.23 -17.54 28.52
CA PHE A 210 13.41 -17.51 27.31
C PHE A 210 12.93 -18.94 27.04
N SER A 211 11.62 -19.12 27.04
CA SER A 211 11.00 -20.41 26.71
C SER A 211 10.45 -20.33 25.29
N ARG A 212 10.90 -21.27 24.43
CA ARG A 212 10.49 -21.36 23.02
C ARG A 212 10.91 -20.12 22.22
N LEU A 213 12.13 -19.59 22.47
CA LEU A 213 12.75 -18.53 21.68
C LEU A 213 12.98 -19.07 20.26
N PRO A 214 12.42 -18.47 19.21
CA PRO A 214 12.73 -18.90 17.84
C PRO A 214 14.17 -18.55 17.49
N VAL A 215 14.84 -19.49 16.81
CA VAL A 215 16.22 -19.34 16.36
C VAL A 215 16.24 -19.33 14.84
N ASN A 216 16.80 -18.30 14.26
CA ASN A 216 16.98 -18.18 12.82
C ASN A 216 18.22 -18.97 12.37
N ASP A 217 18.16 -20.29 12.56
CA ASP A 217 19.18 -21.24 12.16
C ASP A 217 18.51 -22.59 11.81
N ASN A 218 18.34 -22.84 10.54
CA ASN A 218 17.70 -24.05 10.03
C ASN A 218 18.54 -25.32 10.20
N THR A 219 19.77 -25.23 10.71
CA THR A 219 20.63 -26.38 10.94
C THR A 219 20.36 -27.05 12.28
N ILE A 220 19.60 -26.40 13.18
CA ILE A 220 19.25 -26.94 14.48
C ILE A 220 17.88 -27.66 14.45
N ALA A 221 17.78 -28.73 15.23
CA ALA A 221 16.50 -29.37 15.48
C ALA A 221 15.82 -28.71 16.69
N ASN A 222 14.48 -28.74 16.73
CA ASN A 222 13.73 -28.36 17.92
C ASN A 222 14.21 -29.19 19.12
N ASP A 223 14.76 -28.55 20.14
CA ASP A 223 15.16 -29.20 21.39
C ASP A 223 14.29 -28.73 22.57
N PHE A 224 13.44 -29.63 23.01
CA PHE A 224 12.50 -29.39 24.13
C PHE A 224 12.91 -30.13 25.43
N ASN A 225 14.09 -30.79 25.46
CA ASN A 225 14.51 -31.58 26.60
C ASN A 225 15.13 -30.73 27.73
N PHE A 226 14.78 -30.99 28.98
CA PHE A 226 15.35 -30.39 30.18
C PHE A 226 16.39 -31.33 30.81
N PRO A 227 17.53 -30.88 31.31
CA PRO A 227 18.12 -29.54 31.31
C PRO A 227 18.82 -29.22 29.97
N TYR A 228 18.53 -28.02 29.45
CA TYR A 228 18.94 -27.60 28.12
C TYR A 228 20.40 -27.26 28.04
N PRO A 229 21.14 -27.71 26.99
CA PRO A 229 22.27 -26.94 26.51
C PRO A 229 21.73 -25.60 26.00
N SER A 230 22.15 -24.48 26.60
CA SER A 230 21.83 -23.16 26.06
C SER A 230 22.31 -23.09 24.62
N TYR A 231 21.44 -22.72 23.66
CA TYR A 231 21.86 -22.43 22.30
C TYR A 231 22.90 -21.31 22.37
N PRO A 232 24.09 -21.52 21.82
CA PRO A 232 25.16 -20.52 21.89
C PRO A 232 24.94 -19.49 20.79
N PHE A 233 24.19 -18.44 21.07
CA PHE A 233 24.09 -17.32 20.14
C PHE A 233 25.49 -16.67 19.96
N THR A 234 25.94 -16.58 18.72
CA THR A 234 27.23 -16.04 18.32
C THR A 234 27.11 -14.79 17.44
N GLU A 235 25.94 -14.56 16.87
CA GLU A 235 25.61 -13.44 15.97
C GLU A 235 24.17 -12.97 16.19
N ASP A 236 23.90 -11.68 15.98
CA ASP A 236 22.56 -11.08 16.16
C ASP A 236 21.53 -11.64 15.18
N ASN A 237 21.94 -12.02 13.96
CA ASN A 237 21.06 -12.57 12.92
C ASN A 237 20.50 -13.97 13.27
N GLN A 238 20.99 -14.61 14.32
CA GLN A 238 20.41 -15.85 14.85
C GLN A 238 19.13 -15.61 15.66
N PHE A 239 18.86 -14.37 16.08
CA PHE A 239 17.57 -13.98 16.61
C PHE A 239 16.62 -13.61 15.44
N VAL A 240 15.33 -13.87 15.59
CA VAL A 240 14.33 -13.29 14.69
C VAL A 240 14.14 -11.84 15.10
N ARG A 241 14.75 -10.93 14.36
CA ARG A 241 14.88 -9.52 14.69
C ARG A 241 14.21 -8.63 13.64
N PHE A 242 13.52 -7.60 14.10
CA PHE A 242 13.07 -6.50 13.26
C PHE A 242 14.12 -5.40 13.27
N GLU A 243 14.66 -5.04 12.10
CA GLU A 243 15.57 -3.91 11.95
C GLU A 243 14.89 -2.63 12.46
N ASN A 244 13.70 -2.39 11.99
CA ASN A 244 12.84 -1.29 12.44
C ASN A 244 11.36 -1.64 12.26
N ILE A 245 10.50 -0.83 12.90
CA ILE A 245 9.07 -0.81 12.66
C ILE A 245 8.72 0.64 12.35
N THR A 246 7.97 0.88 11.26
CA THR A 246 7.49 2.20 10.86
C THR A 246 5.97 2.21 10.76
N ILE A 247 5.36 3.40 10.77
CA ILE A 247 3.93 3.57 10.53
C ILE A 247 3.76 4.59 9.42
N ASP A 248 3.09 4.17 8.36
CA ASP A 248 2.74 5.01 7.23
C ASP A 248 1.23 5.32 7.24
N ASN A 249 0.86 6.47 6.69
CA ASN A 249 -0.52 6.79 6.39
C ASN A 249 -0.74 6.58 4.89
N VAL A 250 -1.69 5.72 4.55
CA VAL A 250 -2.09 5.45 3.18
C VAL A 250 -3.57 5.79 3.00
N LEU A 251 -4.02 5.91 1.77
CA LEU A 251 -5.46 6.05 1.51
C LEU A 251 -6.17 4.77 1.97
N GLU A 252 -7.20 4.92 2.80
CA GLU A 252 -7.92 3.78 3.41
C GLU A 252 -8.76 2.98 2.39
N PHE A 253 -9.04 3.58 1.21
CA PHE A 253 -9.80 2.98 0.15
C PHE A 253 -9.09 3.04 -1.20
N THR A 254 -9.26 2.00 -1.99
CA THR A 254 -9.10 2.04 -3.44
C THR A 254 -10.49 2.24 -4.07
N PHE A 255 -10.62 3.27 -4.92
CA PHE A 255 -11.87 3.57 -5.63
C PHE A 255 -11.79 3.12 -7.07
N THR A 256 -12.88 2.52 -7.58
CA THR A 256 -13.02 2.12 -8.99
C THR A 256 -14.39 2.51 -9.53
N VAL A 257 -14.47 2.78 -10.84
CA VAL A 257 -15.74 2.97 -11.54
C VAL A 257 -16.31 1.58 -11.89
N GLU A 258 -17.29 1.12 -11.13
CA GLU A 258 -17.96 -0.17 -11.39
C GLU A 258 -18.84 -0.11 -12.65
N SER A 259 -19.51 1.02 -12.87
CA SER A 259 -20.24 1.31 -14.09
C SER A 259 -20.38 2.81 -14.35
N ASN A 260 -20.40 3.16 -15.63
CA ASN A 260 -20.77 4.48 -16.13
C ASN A 260 -21.62 4.24 -17.39
N THR A 261 -22.89 4.59 -17.35
CA THR A 261 -23.83 4.25 -18.42
C THR A 261 -23.60 5.05 -19.70
N ASP A 262 -22.98 6.22 -19.58
CA ASP A 262 -22.64 7.07 -20.73
C ASP A 262 -21.35 7.89 -20.46
N PRO A 263 -20.17 7.32 -20.71
CA PRO A 263 -18.89 8.00 -20.50
C PRO A 263 -18.65 9.19 -21.45
N ASP A 264 -19.40 9.30 -22.55
CA ASP A 264 -19.37 10.46 -23.42
C ASP A 264 -20.00 11.70 -22.77
N VAL A 265 -21.00 11.51 -21.90
CA VAL A 265 -21.58 12.59 -21.10
C VAL A 265 -20.60 13.01 -20.01
N VAL A 266 -20.11 12.07 -19.20
CA VAL A 266 -19.19 12.34 -18.10
C VAL A 266 -18.14 11.23 -18.00
N SER A 267 -16.88 11.57 -18.05
CA SER A 267 -15.79 10.68 -17.66
C SER A 267 -15.55 10.80 -16.15
N ALA A 268 -15.27 9.67 -15.50
CA ALA A 268 -14.99 9.60 -14.07
C ALA A 268 -13.56 9.08 -13.84
N SER A 269 -12.82 9.74 -12.97
CA SER A 269 -11.45 9.35 -12.59
C SER A 269 -11.19 9.65 -11.12
N PHE A 270 -10.09 9.12 -10.57
CA PHE A 270 -9.73 9.27 -9.16
C PHE A 270 -8.32 9.82 -9.03
N ASP A 271 -8.12 10.75 -8.10
CA ASP A 271 -6.78 11.16 -7.69
C ASP A 271 -6.27 10.28 -6.52
N ASN A 272 -5.02 10.53 -6.10
CA ASN A 272 -4.39 9.84 -4.98
C ASN A 272 -4.81 10.37 -3.59
N GLN A 273 -5.78 11.29 -3.53
CA GLN A 273 -6.33 11.87 -2.31
C GLN A 273 -7.74 11.36 -1.99
N GLY A 274 -8.25 10.44 -2.81
CA GLY A 274 -9.61 9.89 -2.66
C GLY A 274 -10.70 10.78 -3.25
N ASN A 275 -10.36 11.66 -4.17
CA ASN A 275 -11.35 12.47 -4.87
C ASN A 275 -11.78 11.78 -6.17
N LEU A 276 -13.09 11.81 -6.42
CA LEU A 276 -13.69 11.51 -7.71
C LEU A 276 -13.72 12.78 -8.55
N ILE A 277 -13.11 12.73 -9.73
CA ILE A 277 -13.10 13.81 -10.70
C ILE A 277 -14.06 13.45 -11.82
N LEU A 278 -15.05 14.29 -12.07
CA LEU A 278 -16.05 14.17 -13.13
C LEU A 278 -15.72 15.19 -14.23
N ASP A 279 -15.34 14.70 -15.42
CA ASP A 279 -15.03 15.52 -16.59
C ASP A 279 -16.12 15.39 -17.64
N TYR A 280 -16.69 16.52 -18.07
CA TYR A 280 -17.79 16.57 -19.03
C TYR A 280 -17.58 17.58 -20.16
N GLY A 281 -16.65 18.56 -20.00
CA GLY A 281 -16.42 19.62 -20.95
C GLY A 281 -15.09 19.56 -21.71
N SER A 282 -14.30 18.50 -21.53
CA SER A 282 -13.00 18.33 -22.18
C SER A 282 -13.02 17.23 -23.25
N SER A 283 -12.31 17.45 -24.37
CA SER A 283 -12.03 16.41 -25.36
C SER A 283 -10.79 15.55 -24.99
N LEU A 284 -10.09 15.89 -23.93
CA LEU A 284 -9.06 15.08 -23.28
C LEU A 284 -9.51 14.72 -21.88
N LYS A 285 -10.42 13.76 -21.76
CA LYS A 285 -11.03 13.33 -20.49
C LYS A 285 -10.83 11.87 -20.15
N THR A 286 -10.13 11.11 -21.02
CA THR A 286 -9.78 9.71 -20.76
C THR A 286 -8.60 9.66 -19.76
N PRO A 287 -8.80 9.11 -18.53
CA PRO A 287 -7.76 9.08 -17.52
C PRO A 287 -6.70 8.02 -17.83
N LEU A 288 -5.44 8.33 -17.52
CA LEU A 288 -4.34 7.37 -17.46
C LEU A 288 -3.74 7.36 -16.05
N TYR A 289 -3.66 6.19 -15.47
CA TYR A 289 -3.12 5.94 -14.12
C TYR A 289 -1.69 5.41 -14.21
N ARG A 290 -0.83 5.88 -13.33
CA ARG A 290 0.56 5.44 -13.26
C ARG A 290 0.73 4.33 -12.22
N PHE A 291 1.45 3.29 -12.63
CA PHE A 291 1.89 2.21 -11.75
C PHE A 291 3.41 2.10 -11.77
N GLN A 292 4.00 1.88 -10.59
CA GLN A 292 5.40 1.52 -10.45
C GLN A 292 5.53 0.00 -10.31
N ASN A 293 6.45 -0.60 -11.05
CA ASN A 293 6.79 -2.01 -10.87
C ASN A 293 7.72 -2.17 -9.65
N GLN A 294 7.25 -2.82 -8.60
CA GLN A 294 8.00 -3.01 -7.36
C GLN A 294 9.16 -4.00 -7.51
N ASP A 295 9.06 -4.97 -8.44
CA ASP A 295 10.14 -5.91 -8.75
C ASP A 295 11.29 -5.22 -9.49
N LEU A 296 11.01 -4.09 -10.14
CA LEU A 296 11.98 -3.28 -10.91
C LEU A 296 11.78 -1.79 -10.58
N PRO A 297 12.22 -1.34 -9.39
CA PRO A 297 12.04 0.06 -8.98
C PRO A 297 12.57 1.07 -10.01
N GLY A 298 11.80 2.13 -10.25
CA GLY A 298 12.11 3.14 -11.28
C GLY A 298 11.62 2.76 -12.68
N THR A 299 10.73 1.77 -12.81
CA THR A 299 10.02 1.45 -14.05
C THR A 299 8.52 1.65 -13.89
N TYR A 300 7.87 2.15 -14.94
CA TYR A 300 6.51 2.65 -14.86
C TYR A 300 5.64 2.16 -16.02
N LEU A 301 4.34 1.99 -15.72
CA LEU A 301 3.28 1.64 -16.65
C LEU A 301 2.15 2.68 -16.53
N PHE A 302 1.61 3.12 -17.66
CA PHE A 302 0.47 4.05 -17.74
C PHE A 302 -0.71 3.36 -18.41
N VAL A 303 -1.85 3.31 -17.75
CA VAL A 303 -3.01 2.53 -18.20
C VAL A 303 -4.33 3.26 -17.99
N GLY A 304 -5.31 2.93 -18.83
CA GLY A 304 -6.70 3.38 -18.64
C GLY A 304 -7.42 2.55 -17.55
N GLU A 305 -8.63 2.98 -17.20
CA GLU A 305 -9.40 2.43 -16.06
C GLU A 305 -9.63 0.92 -16.13
N GLN A 306 -9.93 0.36 -17.31
CA GLN A 306 -10.18 -1.09 -17.43
C GLN A 306 -8.93 -1.93 -17.11
N GLU A 307 -7.77 -1.53 -17.61
CA GLU A 307 -6.50 -2.22 -17.34
C GLU A 307 -6.07 -1.97 -15.88
N ARG A 308 -6.30 -0.76 -15.34
CA ARG A 308 -6.09 -0.40 -13.94
C ARG A 308 -6.78 -1.39 -12.99
N GLN A 309 -8.08 -1.65 -13.20
CA GLN A 309 -8.84 -2.60 -12.39
C GLN A 309 -8.27 -4.01 -12.46
N SER A 310 -7.82 -4.44 -13.65
CA SER A 310 -7.16 -5.74 -13.83
C SER A 310 -5.83 -5.83 -13.07
N ILE A 311 -5.03 -4.75 -13.10
CA ILE A 311 -3.74 -4.69 -12.39
C ILE A 311 -3.98 -4.74 -10.88
N LEU A 312 -4.85 -3.90 -10.34
CA LEU A 312 -5.19 -3.87 -8.91
C LEU A 312 -5.68 -5.23 -8.39
N SER A 313 -6.37 -6.00 -9.24
CA SER A 313 -6.92 -7.30 -8.85
C SER A 313 -5.91 -8.46 -8.94
N ASN A 314 -4.94 -8.40 -9.86
CA ASN A 314 -4.16 -9.56 -10.27
C ASN A 314 -2.64 -9.40 -10.16
N PHE A 315 -2.11 -8.16 -10.07
CA PHE A 315 -0.66 -7.88 -10.18
C PHE A 315 -0.18 -7.01 -9.01
N ARG A 316 0.07 -7.62 -7.86
CA ARG A 316 0.47 -6.93 -6.62
C ARG A 316 1.84 -6.27 -6.69
N ASN A 317 2.69 -6.73 -7.61
CA ASN A 317 4.00 -6.13 -7.86
C ASN A 317 3.94 -4.78 -8.60
N PHE A 318 2.75 -4.35 -9.03
CA PHE A 318 2.52 -3.01 -9.55
C PHE A 318 1.78 -2.16 -8.51
N LYS A 319 2.47 -1.17 -7.94
CA LYS A 319 1.90 -0.20 -7.01
C LYS A 319 1.33 0.98 -7.78
N GLU A 320 0.06 1.27 -7.59
CA GLU A 320 -0.57 2.46 -8.15
C GLU A 320 -0.02 3.74 -7.49
N GLU A 321 0.27 4.75 -8.31
CA GLU A 321 0.68 6.09 -7.89
C GLU A 321 -0.40 7.15 -8.17
N GLY A 322 -1.54 6.74 -8.73
CA GLY A 322 -2.71 7.58 -8.98
C GLY A 322 -2.86 8.06 -10.41
N LEU A 323 -3.76 9.02 -10.62
CA LEU A 323 -3.99 9.67 -11.92
C LEU A 323 -2.73 10.42 -12.37
N ALA A 324 -2.17 10.01 -13.50
CA ALA A 324 -0.99 10.66 -14.06
C ALA A 324 -1.38 11.88 -14.91
N PHE A 325 -2.26 11.68 -15.89
CA PHE A 325 -2.76 12.71 -16.80
C PHE A 325 -4.00 12.22 -17.55
N LYS A 326 -4.66 13.15 -18.26
CA LYS A 326 -5.83 12.87 -19.08
C LYS A 326 -5.49 13.04 -20.55
N THR A 327 -6.03 12.14 -21.35
CA THR A 327 -5.78 12.04 -22.80
C THR A 327 -7.11 11.83 -23.53
N ALA A 328 -7.08 11.54 -24.82
CA ALA A 328 -8.24 11.10 -25.56
C ALA A 328 -8.12 9.61 -25.96
N SER A 329 -9.25 8.92 -25.98
CA SER A 329 -9.35 7.54 -26.47
C SER A 329 -9.45 7.46 -27.98
N GLN A 330 -9.76 8.59 -28.65
CA GLN A 330 -10.04 8.67 -30.08
C GLN A 330 -9.20 9.77 -30.76
N ALA A 331 -8.94 9.59 -32.07
CA ALA A 331 -8.13 10.51 -32.87
C ALA A 331 -8.66 11.94 -32.93
N ASN A 332 -9.96 12.11 -32.80
CA ASN A 332 -10.64 13.42 -32.87
C ASN A 332 -10.96 13.99 -31.48
N GLY A 333 -10.39 13.39 -30.42
CA GLY A 333 -10.74 13.71 -29.04
C GLY A 333 -11.97 12.92 -28.56
N ASP A 334 -12.14 12.88 -27.24
CA ASP A 334 -13.30 12.27 -26.61
C ASP A 334 -14.56 13.11 -26.90
N THR A 335 -15.69 12.44 -27.06
CA THR A 335 -16.97 13.09 -27.34
C THR A 335 -17.41 13.96 -26.16
N ILE A 336 -17.76 15.22 -26.42
CA ILE A 336 -18.45 16.09 -25.46
C ILE A 336 -19.91 16.11 -25.84
N LYS A 337 -20.80 15.79 -24.92
CA LYS A 337 -22.25 15.84 -25.15
C LYS A 337 -23.02 16.12 -23.88
N THR A 338 -24.21 16.71 -24.04
CA THR A 338 -25.18 16.86 -22.97
C THR A 338 -26.02 15.59 -22.79
N GLY A 339 -26.59 15.41 -21.62
CA GLY A 339 -27.44 14.25 -21.31
C GLY A 339 -27.34 13.84 -19.83
N GLU A 340 -27.77 12.63 -19.56
CA GLU A 340 -27.72 12.02 -18.24
C GLU A 340 -26.90 10.73 -18.26
N THR A 341 -26.17 10.47 -17.18
CA THR A 341 -25.48 9.20 -16.96
C THR A 341 -25.65 8.75 -15.51
N ASP A 342 -25.73 7.45 -15.28
CA ASP A 342 -25.67 6.85 -13.95
C ASP A 342 -24.25 6.31 -13.73
N ILE A 343 -23.61 6.73 -12.64
CA ILE A 343 -22.26 6.33 -12.26
C ILE A 343 -22.34 5.52 -10.98
N THR A 344 -21.70 4.35 -10.97
CA THR A 344 -21.54 3.50 -9.78
C THR A 344 -20.07 3.47 -9.40
N ILE A 345 -19.78 3.91 -8.18
CA ILE A 345 -18.45 3.88 -7.58
C ILE A 345 -18.37 2.72 -6.59
N LYS A 346 -17.28 1.96 -6.66
CA LYS A 346 -16.92 0.93 -5.68
C LYS A 346 -15.72 1.41 -4.88
N ALA A 347 -15.86 1.41 -3.55
CA ALA A 347 -14.79 1.57 -2.60
C ALA A 347 -14.37 0.20 -2.06
N THR A 348 -13.07 -0.09 -2.05
CA THR A 348 -12.50 -1.30 -1.44
C THR A 348 -11.49 -0.88 -0.38
N ASN A 349 -11.69 -1.30 0.87
CA ASN A 349 -10.79 -0.94 1.96
C ASN A 349 -9.50 -1.78 1.95
N LEU A 350 -8.56 -1.45 2.84
CA LEU A 350 -7.26 -2.11 2.96
C LEU A 350 -7.37 -3.62 3.29
N LEU A 351 -8.47 -4.06 3.88
CA LEU A 351 -8.73 -5.46 4.21
C LEU A 351 -9.50 -6.21 3.12
N GLY A 352 -9.77 -5.56 1.98
CA GLY A 352 -10.43 -6.15 0.81
C GLY A 352 -11.96 -6.19 0.89
N GLU A 353 -12.57 -5.59 1.91
CA GLU A 353 -14.03 -5.41 1.95
C GLU A 353 -14.44 -4.28 1.01
N SER A 354 -15.63 -4.36 0.41
CA SER A 354 -16.07 -3.35 -0.55
C SER A 354 -17.52 -2.94 -0.37
N ALA A 355 -17.78 -1.70 -0.76
CA ALA A 355 -19.12 -1.11 -0.80
C ALA A 355 -19.30 -0.30 -2.09
N GLN A 356 -20.54 -0.11 -2.52
CA GLN A 356 -20.86 0.58 -3.76
C GLN A 356 -21.93 1.65 -3.55
N GLN A 357 -21.84 2.72 -4.32
CA GLN A 357 -22.88 3.75 -4.43
C GLN A 357 -23.10 4.12 -5.88
N SER A 358 -24.37 4.39 -6.22
CA SER A 358 -24.77 4.90 -7.54
C SER A 358 -25.41 6.27 -7.38
N PHE A 359 -25.12 7.17 -8.29
CA PHE A 359 -25.71 8.49 -8.39
C PHE A 359 -25.84 8.90 -9.84
N LYS A 360 -26.77 9.84 -10.10
CA LYS A 360 -27.03 10.36 -11.44
C LYS A 360 -26.30 11.67 -11.66
N VAL A 361 -25.73 11.85 -12.84
CA VAL A 361 -25.16 13.12 -13.30
C VAL A 361 -25.90 13.58 -14.54
N SER A 362 -26.34 14.86 -14.52
CA SER A 362 -26.96 15.54 -15.65
C SER A 362 -26.06 16.65 -16.16
N VAL A 363 -25.80 16.68 -17.45
CA VAL A 363 -25.02 17.72 -18.13
C VAL A 363 -25.88 18.46 -19.14
N THR A 364 -25.95 19.77 -19.04
CA THR A 364 -26.72 20.69 -19.90
C THR A 364 -25.83 21.77 -20.49
N GLY A 365 -26.37 22.66 -21.33
CA GLY A 365 -25.65 23.77 -21.95
C GLY A 365 -25.26 23.51 -23.39
N ASP A 366 -24.45 24.42 -23.94
CA ASP A 366 -24.02 24.34 -25.33
C ASP A 366 -22.72 23.51 -25.42
N VAL A 367 -22.72 22.52 -26.29
CA VAL A 367 -21.53 21.70 -26.53
C VAL A 367 -20.48 22.55 -27.22
N PRO A 368 -19.27 22.74 -26.64
CA PRO A 368 -18.22 23.53 -27.27
C PRO A 368 -17.71 22.84 -28.54
N GLU A 369 -17.35 23.63 -29.55
CA GLU A 369 -16.64 23.09 -30.72
C GLU A 369 -15.25 22.62 -30.29
N ASN A 370 -14.84 21.45 -30.76
CA ASN A 370 -13.48 20.96 -30.53
C ASN A 370 -12.54 21.56 -31.58
N GLU A 371 -12.09 22.77 -31.32
CA GLU A 371 -11.24 23.55 -32.25
C GLU A 371 -9.87 22.92 -32.50
N ASN A 372 -9.40 22.06 -31.61
CA ASN A 372 -8.04 21.51 -31.61
C ASN A 372 -7.98 20.01 -31.94
N GLN A 373 -9.06 19.42 -32.44
CA GLN A 373 -9.12 17.99 -32.74
C GLN A 373 -8.05 17.52 -33.74
N ASP A 374 -7.73 18.35 -34.74
CA ASP A 374 -6.73 18.03 -35.77
C ASP A 374 -5.27 18.10 -35.27
N GLN A 375 -5.07 18.54 -34.02
CA GLN A 375 -3.75 18.63 -33.38
C GLN A 375 -3.43 17.46 -32.48
N LEU A 376 -4.36 16.51 -32.33
CA LEU A 376 -4.14 15.30 -31.56
C LEU A 376 -3.27 14.33 -32.35
N ILE A 377 -2.24 13.84 -31.70
CA ILE A 377 -1.34 12.83 -32.26
C ILE A 377 -1.47 11.52 -31.51
N ARG A 378 -1.21 10.44 -32.22
CA ARG A 378 -1.29 9.07 -31.69
C ARG A 378 -0.01 8.70 -30.97
N PHE A 379 -0.14 8.09 -29.78
CA PHE A 379 0.92 7.40 -29.06
C PHE A 379 0.67 5.90 -29.04
N ASN A 380 1.72 5.12 -29.37
CA ASN A 380 1.71 3.66 -29.31
C ASN A 380 2.48 3.19 -28.10
N ARG A 381 2.02 2.09 -27.48
CA ARG A 381 2.70 1.42 -26.36
C ARG A 381 3.58 0.29 -26.88
N PHE A 382 4.80 0.23 -26.36
CA PHE A 382 5.78 -0.82 -26.64
C PHE A 382 6.23 -1.45 -25.32
N GLN A 383 6.21 -2.79 -25.25
CA GLN A 383 6.81 -3.54 -24.15
C GLN A 383 8.26 -3.89 -24.49
N ASN A 384 9.17 -3.68 -23.55
CA ASN A 384 10.56 -4.11 -23.68
C ASN A 384 10.68 -5.60 -23.31
N ARG A 385 11.07 -6.45 -24.27
CA ARG A 385 11.27 -7.89 -24.04
C ARG A 385 12.46 -8.23 -23.16
N ASP A 386 13.50 -7.40 -23.21
CA ASP A 386 14.73 -7.63 -22.45
C ASP A 386 14.52 -7.37 -20.97
N ILE A 387 13.52 -6.51 -20.65
CA ILE A 387 13.13 -6.17 -19.28
C ILE A 387 11.60 -6.24 -19.20
N PRO A 388 11.01 -7.45 -19.02
CA PRO A 388 9.55 -7.62 -18.96
C PRO A 388 8.91 -6.74 -17.87
N GLY A 389 7.73 -6.19 -18.16
CA GLY A 389 7.04 -5.27 -17.26
C GLY A 389 7.51 -3.82 -17.38
N THR A 390 8.28 -3.48 -18.42
CA THR A 390 8.68 -2.10 -18.73
C THR A 390 8.14 -1.65 -20.08
N TYR A 391 7.81 -0.37 -20.19
CA TYR A 391 7.05 0.16 -21.31
C TYR A 391 7.60 1.49 -21.80
N LEU A 392 7.48 1.70 -23.13
CA LEU A 392 7.74 2.96 -23.82
C LEU A 392 6.47 3.41 -24.55
N TYR A 393 6.17 4.69 -24.47
CA TYR A 393 5.08 5.34 -25.21
C TYR A 393 5.70 6.29 -26.23
N ALA A 394 5.40 6.10 -27.50
CA ALA A 394 6.04 6.79 -28.60
C ALA A 394 5.02 7.30 -29.62
N ALA A 395 5.23 8.51 -30.11
CA ALA A 395 4.51 9.07 -31.24
C ALA A 395 4.82 8.28 -32.53
N GLU A 396 4.02 8.46 -33.60
CA GLU A 396 4.09 7.63 -34.79
C GLU A 396 5.46 7.68 -35.51
N GLU A 397 6.15 8.82 -35.53
CA GLU A 397 7.47 8.92 -36.14
C GLU A 397 8.51 8.07 -35.37
N GLU A 398 8.56 8.20 -34.08
CA GLU A 398 9.42 7.39 -33.21
C GLU A 398 9.00 5.91 -33.23
N SER A 399 7.71 5.61 -33.27
CA SER A 399 7.17 4.25 -33.39
C SER A 399 7.67 3.55 -34.66
N ARG A 400 7.75 4.26 -35.78
CA ARG A 400 8.34 3.73 -37.02
C ARG A 400 9.81 3.37 -36.86
N ASN A 401 10.59 4.23 -36.23
CA ASN A 401 11.99 3.95 -35.93
C ASN A 401 12.17 2.75 -35.02
N ILE A 402 11.33 2.63 -33.95
CA ILE A 402 11.36 1.51 -33.03
C ILE A 402 11.08 0.19 -33.78
N ARG A 403 10.03 0.13 -34.58
CA ARG A 403 9.67 -1.07 -35.38
C ARG A 403 10.79 -1.52 -36.31
N GLN A 404 11.57 -0.60 -36.86
CA GLN A 404 12.63 -0.89 -37.81
C GLN A 404 13.96 -1.29 -37.18
N ASN A 405 14.29 -0.69 -36.02
CA ASN A 405 15.66 -0.74 -35.51
C ASN A 405 15.79 -1.40 -34.12
N TYR A 406 14.68 -1.62 -33.39
CA TYR A 406 14.71 -2.10 -32.01
C TYR A 406 13.79 -3.33 -31.85
N THR A 407 14.28 -4.49 -32.22
CA THR A 407 13.50 -5.76 -32.21
C THR A 407 13.13 -6.27 -30.82
N ASN A 408 13.75 -5.74 -29.77
CA ASN A 408 13.44 -6.01 -28.38
C ASN A 408 12.18 -5.30 -27.88
N PHE A 409 11.65 -4.32 -28.61
CA PHE A 409 10.38 -3.67 -28.29
C PHE A 409 9.24 -4.27 -29.11
N ILE A 410 8.21 -4.77 -28.41
CA ILE A 410 6.98 -5.28 -29.03
C ILE A 410 5.91 -4.19 -28.93
N GLU A 411 5.34 -3.82 -30.06
CA GLU A 411 4.19 -2.93 -30.09
C GLU A 411 2.93 -3.65 -29.60
N GLU A 412 2.27 -3.07 -28.61
CA GLU A 412 1.00 -3.58 -28.07
C GLU A 412 -0.23 -2.87 -28.66
N GLY A 413 0.00 -1.77 -29.38
CA GLY A 413 -1.03 -1.00 -30.06
C GLY A 413 -1.11 0.46 -29.64
N ILE A 414 -2.23 1.10 -29.94
CA ILE A 414 -2.49 2.50 -29.59
C ILE A 414 -2.75 2.58 -28.09
N ALA A 415 -1.99 3.44 -27.41
CA ALA A 415 -2.19 3.72 -26.00
C ALA A 415 -3.21 4.85 -25.79
N PHE A 416 -3.00 5.98 -26.46
CA PHE A 416 -3.84 7.18 -26.31
C PHE A 416 -3.59 8.18 -27.44
N TYR A 417 -4.39 9.23 -27.47
CA TYR A 417 -4.20 10.43 -28.29
C TYR A 417 -4.06 11.65 -27.37
N THR A 418 -3.18 12.59 -27.72
CA THR A 418 -2.96 13.83 -26.99
C THR A 418 -2.31 14.87 -27.89
N TYR A 419 -2.08 16.09 -27.40
CA TYR A 419 -1.41 17.12 -28.17
C TYR A 419 0.08 16.81 -28.35
N GLY A 420 0.63 17.21 -29.49
CA GLY A 420 2.09 17.11 -29.72
C GLY A 420 2.88 18.04 -28.79
N ALA A 421 4.17 17.75 -28.64
CA ALA A 421 5.09 18.48 -27.75
C ALA A 421 5.22 19.99 -28.04
N ASP A 422 4.91 20.44 -29.28
CA ASP A 422 5.02 21.83 -29.74
C ASP A 422 3.62 22.45 -29.97
N ALA A 423 2.55 21.84 -29.52
CA ALA A 423 1.19 22.31 -29.78
C ALA A 423 0.86 23.61 -29.05
N ASN A 424 1.43 23.84 -27.88
CA ASN A 424 1.15 24.99 -26.99
C ASN A 424 -0.35 25.09 -26.60
N LEU A 425 -0.99 23.94 -26.37
CA LEU A 425 -2.43 23.82 -26.09
C LEU A 425 -2.72 23.28 -24.68
N GLY A 426 -1.69 22.86 -23.96
CA GLY A 426 -1.87 22.23 -22.66
C GLY A 426 -0.65 22.32 -21.73
N GLN A 427 -0.60 21.41 -20.79
CA GLN A 427 0.55 21.24 -19.90
C GLN A 427 1.58 20.30 -20.52
N ASP A 428 2.86 20.67 -20.46
CA ASP A 428 3.97 19.82 -20.88
C ASP A 428 4.10 18.58 -20.01
N ILE A 429 4.23 17.44 -20.67
CA ILE A 429 4.65 16.18 -20.04
C ILE A 429 6.05 15.86 -20.54
N TYR A 430 6.96 15.70 -19.59
CA TYR A 430 8.39 15.49 -19.84
C TYR A 430 8.72 14.00 -19.77
N ARG A 431 9.59 13.56 -20.69
CA ARG A 431 10.11 12.19 -20.72
C ARG A 431 11.51 12.13 -20.12
N PHE A 432 11.70 11.17 -19.22
CA PHE A 432 12.99 10.81 -18.66
C PHE A 432 13.34 9.37 -19.03
N GLN A 433 14.60 9.14 -19.37
CA GLN A 433 15.18 7.80 -19.49
C GLN A 433 15.82 7.41 -18.15
N ASN A 434 15.54 6.20 -17.66
CA ASN A 434 16.25 5.64 -16.51
C ASN A 434 17.57 5.01 -16.98
N THR A 435 18.71 5.66 -16.71
CA THR A 435 20.03 5.18 -17.12
C THR A 435 20.54 3.99 -16.33
N SER A 436 19.99 3.73 -15.14
CA SER A 436 20.26 2.51 -14.36
C SER A 436 19.57 1.27 -14.95
N GLN A 437 18.52 1.48 -15.75
CA GLN A 437 17.79 0.45 -16.46
C GLN A 437 17.48 0.95 -17.89
N PRO A 438 18.46 0.88 -18.83
CA PRO A 438 18.31 1.40 -20.19
C PRO A 438 17.10 0.80 -20.91
N GLY A 439 16.34 1.65 -21.62
CA GLY A 439 15.10 1.25 -22.30
C GLY A 439 13.86 1.33 -21.42
N THR A 440 13.96 1.96 -20.25
CA THR A 440 12.81 2.27 -19.38
C THR A 440 12.62 3.77 -19.26
N TYR A 441 11.37 4.21 -19.21
CA TYR A 441 11.00 5.62 -19.30
C TYR A 441 9.97 6.02 -18.27
N LEU A 442 10.05 7.29 -17.83
CA LEU A 442 9.10 7.93 -16.93
C LEU A 442 8.55 9.20 -17.60
N PHE A 443 7.24 9.43 -17.48
CA PHE A 443 6.53 10.60 -18.00
C PHE A 443 5.91 11.37 -16.83
N VAL A 444 6.23 12.65 -16.72
CA VAL A 444 5.85 13.49 -15.59
C VAL A 444 5.53 14.93 -15.98
N GLY A 445 4.73 15.62 -15.17
CA GLY A 445 4.50 17.06 -15.28
C GLY A 445 5.67 17.90 -14.77
N GLU A 446 5.52 19.23 -14.87
CA GLU A 446 6.57 20.23 -14.56
C GLU A 446 7.05 20.15 -13.10
N GLU A 447 6.14 19.99 -12.14
CA GLU A 447 6.47 19.98 -10.72
C GLU A 447 7.35 18.77 -10.37
N GLU A 448 6.94 17.58 -10.81
CA GLU A 448 7.67 16.34 -10.56
C GLU A 448 9.00 16.32 -11.33
N LYS A 449 9.06 16.88 -12.55
CA LYS A 449 10.31 17.07 -13.31
C LYS A 449 11.38 17.75 -12.46
N ASN A 450 11.01 18.85 -11.80
CA ASN A 450 11.96 19.62 -10.99
C ASN A 450 12.47 18.84 -9.79
N SER A 451 11.62 18.04 -9.16
CA SER A 451 11.99 17.12 -8.08
C SER A 451 12.94 16.02 -8.57
N ILE A 452 12.66 15.44 -9.73
CA ILE A 452 13.51 14.38 -10.32
C ILE A 452 14.90 14.91 -10.63
N LEU A 453 14.98 16.06 -11.28
CA LEU A 453 16.27 16.67 -11.64
C LEU A 453 17.13 17.00 -10.42
N ALA A 454 16.51 17.31 -9.28
CA ALA A 454 17.22 17.63 -8.05
C ALA A 454 17.69 16.39 -7.27
N ASN A 455 16.96 15.28 -7.31
CA ASN A 455 17.12 14.18 -6.36
C ASN A 455 17.47 12.83 -6.97
N TYR A 456 17.25 12.63 -8.28
CA TYR A 456 17.36 11.32 -8.92
C TYR A 456 18.25 11.36 -10.18
N PRO A 457 19.58 11.39 -10.04
CA PRO A 457 20.52 11.58 -11.15
C PRO A 457 20.53 10.46 -12.18
N GLN A 458 19.95 9.29 -11.86
CA GLN A 458 19.78 8.18 -12.80
C GLN A 458 18.69 8.45 -13.86
N PHE A 459 17.83 9.43 -13.65
CA PHE A 459 16.83 9.85 -14.65
C PHE A 459 17.34 11.02 -15.47
N VAL A 460 17.55 10.80 -16.75
CA VAL A 460 18.03 11.82 -17.70
C VAL A 460 16.85 12.36 -18.50
N LEU A 461 16.65 13.68 -18.43
CA LEU A 461 15.60 14.38 -19.19
C LEU A 461 15.88 14.32 -20.68
N GLU A 462 14.91 13.83 -21.47
CA GLU A 462 14.97 13.83 -22.93
C GLU A 462 14.24 15.02 -23.56
N GLY A 463 13.32 15.66 -22.84
CA GLY A 463 12.55 16.82 -23.28
C GLY A 463 11.06 16.67 -23.07
N VAL A 464 10.27 17.56 -23.68
CA VAL A 464 8.82 17.46 -23.72
C VAL A 464 8.42 16.32 -24.63
N ALA A 465 7.61 15.39 -24.15
CA ALA A 465 7.11 14.26 -24.92
C ALA A 465 5.79 14.60 -25.64
N PHE A 466 4.89 15.27 -24.91
CA PHE A 466 3.56 15.66 -25.37
C PHE A 466 2.95 16.68 -24.40
N GLU A 467 1.78 17.20 -24.75
CA GLU A 467 0.99 18.07 -23.88
C GLU A 467 -0.36 17.43 -23.56
N VAL A 468 -0.89 17.69 -22.37
CA VAL A 468 -2.20 17.20 -21.88
C VAL A 468 -3.13 18.37 -21.52
N ALA A 469 -4.43 18.13 -21.38
CA ALA A 469 -5.36 19.17 -20.94
C ALA A 469 -4.96 19.75 -19.56
N VAL A 470 -5.20 21.03 -19.39
CA VAL A 470 -4.98 21.77 -18.13
C VAL A 470 -6.12 21.47 -17.15
#